data_a8fc751effcad40a02bb721faded0506
#
_entry.id   a8fc751effcad40a02bb721faded0506
#
_cell.length_a   1.000
_cell.length_b   1.000
_cell.length_c   1.000
_cell.angle_alpha   90.00
_cell.angle_beta   90.00
_cell.angle_gamma   90.00
#
_symmetry.space_group_name_H-M   'P 1'
#
loop_
_entity.id
_entity.type
_entity.pdbx_description
1 polymer ?
#
loop_
_entity_poly.entity_id
_entity_poly.type
_entity_poly.pdbx_seq_one_letter_code
_entity_poly.pdbx_strand_id
1 'polypeptide(L)'
;PEALLSRANLAVDTLDRYSQRLDEVLQTLTILEMRDSATVRDVATVMQRMEMIRRITSEITEYLEELGSEGRLLALQVEDLIRGSASERALVMRDYIRDPADVARVEAELTSLGSERIVDLTAIANILGLDVYEVADLDREIMPRGVRALSLVPHLSWNAIKAVSAHFTTLPQLRAASVADIEVIDSVGHYRAQLIVENLAHQAQAVGAGVVGW
;
A
#
# COMPACT_ATOMS: atom_id res chain seq x y z
N PRO A 1 -8.14 33.70 -12.72
CA PRO A 1 -7.26 32.65 -13.28
C PRO A 1 -5.92 32.56 -12.55
N GLU A 2 -5.16 33.66 -12.41
CA GLU A 2 -3.82 33.64 -11.78
C GLU A 2 -3.81 33.14 -10.34
N ALA A 3 -4.77 33.55 -9.51
CA ALA A 3 -4.87 33.10 -8.13
C ALA A 3 -5.20 31.59 -8.03
N LEU A 4 -6.01 31.08 -8.92
CA LEU A 4 -6.35 29.66 -8.99
C LEU A 4 -5.16 28.84 -9.46
N LEU A 5 -4.44 29.30 -10.48
CA LEU A 5 -3.22 28.65 -10.97
C LEU A 5 -2.14 28.61 -9.87
N SER A 6 -1.98 29.70 -9.11
CA SER A 6 -1.05 29.74 -7.96
C SER A 6 -1.43 28.72 -6.88
N ARG A 7 -2.72 28.59 -6.55
CA ARG A 7 -3.19 27.57 -5.58
C ARG A 7 -2.97 26.15 -6.10
N ALA A 8 -3.26 25.91 -7.37
CA ALA A 8 -3.03 24.61 -7.99
C ALA A 8 -1.54 24.22 -7.97
N ASN A 9 -0.63 25.14 -8.31
CA ASN A 9 0.81 24.90 -8.23
C ASN A 9 1.26 24.57 -6.79
N LEU A 10 0.80 25.32 -5.79
CA LEU A 10 1.12 25.05 -4.39
C LEU A 10 0.62 23.67 -3.93
N ALA A 11 -0.56 23.27 -4.40
CA ALA A 11 -1.11 21.95 -4.09
C ALA A 11 -0.30 20.82 -4.76
N VAL A 12 0.16 21.03 -6.01
CA VAL A 12 1.05 20.08 -6.71
C VAL A 12 2.39 19.95 -6.01
N ASP A 13 3.01 21.04 -5.55
CA ASP A 13 4.25 21.01 -4.77
C ASP A 13 4.05 20.26 -3.43
N THR A 14 2.86 20.39 -2.84
CA THR A 14 2.50 19.66 -1.64
C THR A 14 2.33 18.17 -1.93
N LEU A 15 1.66 17.83 -3.02
CA LEU A 15 1.49 16.45 -3.49
C LEU A 15 2.85 15.77 -3.72
N ASP A 16 3.80 16.44 -4.38
CA ASP A 16 5.14 15.92 -4.63
C ASP A 16 5.86 15.55 -3.32
N ARG A 17 5.83 16.43 -2.33
CA ARG A 17 6.41 16.16 -1.01
C ARG A 17 5.75 14.98 -0.29
N TYR A 18 4.42 14.85 -0.39
CA TYR A 18 3.73 13.71 0.20
C TYR A 18 3.99 12.41 -0.54
N SER A 19 4.13 12.44 -1.87
CA SER A 19 4.51 11.27 -2.67
C SER A 19 5.90 10.75 -2.30
N GLN A 20 6.89 11.65 -2.16
CA GLN A 20 8.24 11.28 -1.70
C GLN A 20 8.23 10.64 -0.31
N ARG A 21 7.47 11.21 0.62
CA ARG A 21 7.32 10.64 1.97
C ARG A 21 6.57 9.30 1.97
N LEU A 22 5.63 9.11 1.05
CA LEU A 22 4.97 7.82 0.90
C LEU A 22 5.95 6.75 0.43
N ASP A 23 6.80 7.07 -0.55
CA ASP A 23 7.81 6.14 -1.05
C ASP A 23 8.77 5.71 0.07
N GLU A 24 9.21 6.64 0.92
CA GLU A 24 10.06 6.35 2.09
C GLU A 24 9.39 5.39 3.08
N VAL A 25 8.13 5.64 3.45
CA VAL A 25 7.42 4.79 4.42
C VAL A 25 7.03 3.44 3.82
N LEU A 26 6.76 3.36 2.51
CA LEU A 26 6.51 2.10 1.81
C LEU A 26 7.77 1.23 1.74
N GLN A 27 8.93 1.82 1.43
CA GLN A 27 10.21 1.12 1.47
C GLN A 27 10.51 0.59 2.87
N THR A 28 10.30 1.43 3.89
CA THR A 28 10.46 1.01 5.29
C THR A 28 9.53 -0.14 5.63
N LEU A 29 8.25 -0.07 5.26
CA LEU A 29 7.28 -1.15 5.49
C LEU A 29 7.74 -2.45 4.82
N THR A 30 8.20 -2.41 3.57
CA THR A 30 8.71 -3.58 2.86
C THR A 30 9.89 -4.23 3.58
N ILE A 31 10.82 -3.42 4.10
CA ILE A 31 11.94 -3.92 4.89
C ILE A 31 11.46 -4.61 6.17
N LEU A 32 10.54 -3.99 6.88
CA LEU A 32 10.00 -4.52 8.13
C LEU A 32 9.19 -5.80 7.90
N GLU A 33 8.42 -5.88 6.82
CA GLU A 33 7.70 -7.10 6.41
C GLU A 33 8.64 -8.28 6.17
N MET A 34 9.75 -8.06 5.49
CA MET A 34 10.75 -9.10 5.23
C MET A 34 11.53 -9.52 6.48
N ARG A 35 11.54 -8.69 7.52
CA ARG A 35 12.15 -8.96 8.83
C ARG A 35 11.16 -9.43 9.88
N ASP A 36 9.89 -9.61 9.51
CA ASP A 36 8.79 -9.99 10.40
C ASP A 36 8.63 -9.04 11.60
N SER A 37 8.90 -7.74 11.39
CA SER A 37 8.92 -6.72 12.44
C SER A 37 8.05 -5.50 12.15
N ALA A 38 7.16 -5.56 11.15
CA ALA A 38 6.18 -4.52 10.89
C ALA A 38 5.18 -4.39 12.03
N THR A 39 4.81 -3.16 12.39
CA THR A 39 3.86 -2.85 13.46
C THR A 39 2.57 -2.27 12.90
N VAL A 40 1.53 -2.26 13.73
CA VAL A 40 0.27 -1.57 13.41
C VAL A 40 0.51 -0.09 13.10
N ARG A 41 1.44 0.56 13.80
CA ARG A 41 1.85 1.95 13.55
C ARG A 41 2.37 2.14 12.14
N ASP A 42 3.23 1.24 11.66
CA ASP A 42 3.82 1.34 10.32
C ASP A 42 2.73 1.26 9.25
N VAL A 43 1.81 0.33 9.38
CA VAL A 43 0.68 0.16 8.46
C VAL A 43 -0.26 1.36 8.50
N ALA A 44 -0.63 1.84 9.68
CA ALA A 44 -1.50 3.01 9.84
C ALA A 44 -0.85 4.27 9.26
N THR A 45 0.48 4.43 9.41
CA THR A 45 1.23 5.55 8.84
C THR A 45 1.20 5.51 7.31
N VAL A 46 1.43 4.36 6.69
CA VAL A 46 1.33 4.20 5.23
C VAL A 46 -0.06 4.55 4.74
N MET A 47 -1.11 4.01 5.38
CA MET A 47 -2.49 4.28 4.99
C MET A 47 -2.87 5.76 5.19
N GLN A 48 -2.37 6.40 6.24
CA GLN A 48 -2.52 7.85 6.46
C GLN A 48 -1.93 8.65 5.30
N ARG A 49 -0.69 8.34 4.90
CA ARG A 49 -0.01 9.02 3.78
C ARG A 49 -0.76 8.84 2.47
N MET A 50 -1.20 7.63 2.19
CA MET A 50 -2.01 7.33 0.99
C MET A 50 -3.34 8.09 0.98
N GLU A 51 -4.02 8.20 2.12
CA GLU A 51 -5.27 8.96 2.21
C GLU A 51 -5.05 10.47 2.03
N MET A 52 -3.96 11.01 2.56
CA MET A 52 -3.59 12.41 2.34
C MET A 52 -3.30 12.71 0.87
N ILE A 53 -2.57 11.84 0.19
CA ILE A 53 -2.32 11.95 -1.26
C ILE A 53 -3.63 11.95 -2.04
N ARG A 54 -4.56 11.03 -1.72
CA ARG A 54 -5.88 10.97 -2.36
C ARG A 54 -6.65 12.29 -2.20
N ARG A 55 -6.64 12.86 -1.00
CA ARG A 55 -7.33 14.13 -0.70
C ARG A 55 -6.72 15.31 -1.44
N ILE A 56 -5.40 15.43 -1.42
CA ILE A 56 -4.69 16.50 -2.15
C ILE A 56 -4.95 16.35 -3.66
N THR A 57 -4.91 15.13 -4.19
CA THR A 57 -5.23 14.86 -5.61
C THR A 57 -6.65 15.26 -5.96
N SER A 58 -7.63 14.98 -5.09
CA SER A 58 -9.02 15.39 -5.31
C SER A 58 -9.16 16.91 -5.36
N GLU A 59 -8.51 17.63 -4.44
CA GLU A 59 -8.49 19.11 -4.42
C GLU A 59 -7.85 19.68 -5.70
N ILE A 60 -6.74 19.12 -6.14
CA ILE A 60 -6.07 19.56 -7.38
C ILE A 60 -7.00 19.31 -8.58
N THR A 61 -7.70 18.18 -8.62
CA THR A 61 -8.62 17.87 -9.72
C THR A 61 -9.71 18.92 -9.84
N GLU A 62 -10.27 19.41 -8.73
CA GLU A 62 -11.24 20.51 -8.72
C GLU A 62 -10.63 21.79 -9.31
N TYR A 63 -9.39 22.15 -8.95
CA TYR A 63 -8.70 23.30 -9.55
C TYR A 63 -8.44 23.13 -11.05
N LEU A 64 -8.08 21.92 -11.48
CA LEU A 64 -7.82 21.63 -12.90
C LEU A 64 -9.08 21.72 -13.75
N GLU A 65 -10.24 21.31 -13.23
CA GLU A 65 -11.53 21.45 -13.90
C GLU A 65 -11.87 22.92 -14.14
N GLU A 66 -11.63 23.80 -13.16
CA GLU A 66 -11.85 25.23 -13.28
C GLU A 66 -10.85 25.91 -14.24
N LEU A 67 -9.58 25.44 -14.26
CA LEU A 67 -8.52 25.99 -15.14
C LEU A 67 -8.68 25.55 -16.60
N GLY A 68 -9.33 24.43 -16.86
CA GLY A 68 -9.52 23.90 -18.20
C GLY A 68 -8.20 23.69 -18.95
N SER A 69 -8.02 24.32 -20.09
CA SER A 69 -6.82 24.17 -20.93
C SER A 69 -5.53 24.71 -20.28
N GLU A 70 -5.63 25.68 -19.39
CA GLU A 70 -4.49 26.28 -18.68
C GLU A 70 -3.90 25.30 -17.65
N GLY A 71 -4.71 24.37 -17.11
CA GLY A 71 -4.28 23.35 -16.15
C GLY A 71 -3.63 22.11 -16.76
N ARG A 72 -3.52 21.98 -18.08
CA ARG A 72 -3.10 20.73 -18.74
C ARG A 72 -1.72 20.23 -18.33
N LEU A 73 -0.73 21.11 -18.16
CA LEU A 73 0.61 20.71 -17.73
C LEU A 73 0.60 20.21 -16.28
N LEU A 74 -0.15 20.85 -15.39
CA LEU A 74 -0.31 20.41 -14.02
C LEU A 74 -1.01 19.06 -13.95
N ALA A 75 -2.00 18.81 -14.81
CA ALA A 75 -2.68 17.51 -14.89
C ALA A 75 -1.69 16.37 -15.19
N LEU A 76 -0.77 16.57 -16.13
CA LEU A 76 0.27 15.59 -16.45
C LEU A 76 1.24 15.36 -15.27
N GLN A 77 1.63 16.42 -14.57
CA GLN A 77 2.48 16.29 -13.37
C GLN A 77 1.78 15.50 -12.28
N VAL A 78 0.50 15.77 -12.02
CA VAL A 78 -0.30 15.02 -11.03
C VAL A 78 -0.38 13.55 -11.42
N GLU A 79 -0.65 13.25 -12.68
CA GLU A 79 -0.73 11.88 -13.20
C GLU A 79 0.57 11.10 -12.96
N ASP A 80 1.72 11.73 -13.18
CA ASP A 80 3.03 11.13 -12.91
C ASP A 80 3.27 10.91 -11.41
N LEU A 81 2.94 11.89 -10.57
CA LEU A 81 3.15 11.82 -9.12
C LEU A 81 2.30 10.74 -8.43
N ILE A 82 1.09 10.48 -8.92
CA ILE A 82 0.18 9.48 -8.31
C ILE A 82 0.23 8.12 -9.01
N ARG A 83 1.08 7.98 -10.04
CA ARG A 83 1.18 6.73 -10.79
C ARG A 83 1.49 5.55 -9.87
N GLY A 84 0.62 4.55 -9.89
CA GLY A 84 0.74 3.36 -9.07
C GLY A 84 0.21 3.50 -7.63
N SER A 85 -0.02 4.71 -7.10
CA SER A 85 -0.42 4.89 -5.70
C SER A 85 -1.74 4.21 -5.35
N ALA A 86 -2.72 4.23 -6.26
CA ALA A 86 -4.01 3.55 -6.05
C ALA A 86 -3.85 2.02 -6.03
N SER A 87 -2.98 1.48 -6.87
CA SER A 87 -2.67 0.04 -6.89
C SER A 87 -1.96 -0.39 -5.61
N GLU A 88 -0.95 0.36 -5.16
CA GLU A 88 -0.26 0.12 -3.90
C GLU A 88 -1.20 0.19 -2.70
N ARG A 89 -2.10 1.18 -2.67
CA ARG A 89 -3.13 1.29 -1.62
C ARG A 89 -3.99 0.04 -1.54
N ALA A 90 -4.47 -0.46 -2.67
CA ALA A 90 -5.27 -1.67 -2.72
C ALA A 90 -4.50 -2.90 -2.22
N LEU A 91 -3.21 -3.03 -2.55
CA LEU A 91 -2.36 -4.13 -2.10
C LEU A 91 -2.10 -4.07 -0.59
N VAL A 92 -1.79 -2.89 -0.03
CA VAL A 92 -1.62 -2.71 1.43
C VAL A 92 -2.91 -3.04 2.18
N MET A 93 -4.05 -2.59 1.69
CA MET A 93 -5.34 -2.94 2.30
C MET A 93 -5.55 -4.46 2.32
N ARG A 94 -5.29 -5.15 1.21
CA ARG A 94 -5.46 -6.61 1.11
C ARG A 94 -4.50 -7.38 2.01
N ASP A 95 -3.33 -6.82 2.30
CA ASP A 95 -2.37 -7.42 3.22
C ASP A 95 -2.79 -7.29 4.69
N TYR A 96 -3.46 -6.19 5.08
CA TYR A 96 -3.59 -5.85 6.49
C TYR A 96 -5.01 -5.71 7.03
N ILE A 97 -6.02 -5.42 6.20
CA ILE A 97 -7.40 -5.36 6.73
C ILE A 97 -7.81 -6.70 7.31
N ARG A 98 -8.59 -6.67 8.41
CA ARG A 98 -9.01 -7.89 9.11
C ARG A 98 -9.70 -8.88 8.16
N ASP A 99 -10.71 -8.45 7.43
CA ASP A 99 -11.42 -9.25 6.45
C ASP A 99 -11.19 -8.68 5.04
N PRO A 100 -10.58 -9.45 4.12
CA PRO A 100 -10.42 -9.02 2.73
C PRO A 100 -11.72 -8.65 2.00
N ALA A 101 -12.87 -9.12 2.48
CA ALA A 101 -14.18 -8.73 1.95
C ALA A 101 -14.56 -7.28 2.29
N ASP A 102 -13.94 -6.70 3.31
CA ASP A 102 -14.27 -5.37 3.86
C ASP A 102 -13.59 -4.20 3.13
N VAL A 103 -12.86 -4.41 2.04
CA VAL A 103 -12.13 -3.35 1.32
C VAL A 103 -13.02 -2.16 1.01
N ALA A 104 -14.22 -2.38 0.49
CA ALA A 104 -15.14 -1.29 0.13
C ALA A 104 -15.62 -0.50 1.35
N ARG A 105 -15.88 -1.16 2.48
CA ARG A 105 -16.22 -0.51 3.75
C ARG A 105 -15.06 0.34 4.26
N VAL A 106 -13.87 -0.22 4.30
CA VAL A 106 -12.65 0.48 4.76
C VAL A 106 -12.38 1.73 3.90
N GLU A 107 -12.49 1.61 2.56
CA GLU A 107 -12.35 2.75 1.65
C GLU A 107 -13.38 3.85 1.94
N ALA A 108 -14.64 3.49 2.13
CA ALA A 108 -15.70 4.45 2.44
C ALA A 108 -15.46 5.17 3.78
N GLU A 109 -15.05 4.43 4.82
CA GLU A 109 -14.77 4.98 6.15
C GLU A 109 -13.53 5.89 6.13
N LEU A 110 -12.44 5.51 5.46
CA LEU A 110 -11.26 6.35 5.30
C LEU A 110 -11.58 7.64 4.53
N THR A 111 -12.37 7.54 3.47
CA THR A 111 -12.78 8.69 2.66
C THR A 111 -13.64 9.68 3.46
N SER A 112 -14.51 9.17 4.32
CA SER A 112 -15.40 9.99 5.16
C SER A 112 -14.75 10.51 6.45
N LEU A 113 -13.53 10.07 6.78
CA LEU A 113 -12.84 10.46 7.99
C LEU A 113 -12.54 11.97 7.99
N GLY A 114 -12.95 12.68 9.05
CA GLY A 114 -12.74 14.11 9.17
C GLY A 114 -11.27 14.52 9.21
N SER A 115 -10.95 15.74 8.78
CA SER A 115 -9.57 16.24 8.70
C SER A 115 -8.84 16.24 10.03
N GLU A 116 -9.54 16.38 11.15
CA GLU A 116 -8.94 16.28 12.49
C GLU A 116 -8.57 14.85 12.87
N ARG A 117 -9.31 13.87 12.38
CA ARG A 117 -9.10 12.45 12.70
C ARG A 117 -8.11 11.75 11.80
N ILE A 118 -7.78 12.30 10.63
CA ILE A 118 -6.78 11.72 9.74
C ILE A 118 -5.38 11.71 10.36
N VAL A 119 -5.10 12.59 11.33
CA VAL A 119 -3.82 12.61 12.05
C VAL A 119 -3.75 11.57 13.17
N ASP A 120 -4.88 10.96 13.53
CA ASP A 120 -4.98 9.93 14.57
C ASP A 120 -4.77 8.53 13.97
N LEU A 121 -3.58 7.97 14.20
CA LEU A 121 -3.23 6.62 13.71
C LEU A 121 -4.10 5.54 14.35
N THR A 122 -4.61 5.75 15.57
CA THR A 122 -5.51 4.78 16.22
C THR A 122 -6.85 4.70 15.49
N ALA A 123 -7.37 5.82 15.03
CA ALA A 123 -8.59 5.86 14.23
C ALA A 123 -8.41 5.12 12.90
N ILE A 124 -7.29 5.34 12.21
CA ILE A 124 -6.97 4.66 10.95
C ILE A 124 -6.83 3.15 11.17
N ALA A 125 -6.07 2.73 12.19
CA ALA A 125 -5.86 1.33 12.52
C ALA A 125 -7.18 0.61 12.83
N ASN A 126 -8.10 1.26 13.55
CA ASN A 126 -9.41 0.69 13.86
C ASN A 126 -10.32 0.59 12.63
N ILE A 127 -10.25 1.52 11.69
CA ILE A 127 -10.95 1.40 10.40
C ILE A 127 -10.46 0.16 9.63
N LEU A 128 -9.16 -0.14 9.68
CA LEU A 128 -8.58 -1.35 9.11
C LEU A 128 -8.97 -2.63 9.87
N GLY A 129 -9.59 -2.52 11.04
CA GLY A 129 -9.97 -3.65 11.89
C GLY A 129 -8.81 -4.21 12.72
N LEU A 130 -7.82 -3.39 13.07
CA LEU A 130 -6.60 -3.84 13.76
C LEU A 130 -6.67 -3.78 15.29
N ASP A 131 -7.86 -3.53 15.88
CA ASP A 131 -8.12 -3.56 17.33
C ASP A 131 -7.10 -2.77 18.16
N VAL A 132 -7.12 -1.46 18.01
CA VAL A 132 -6.31 -0.54 18.80
C VAL A 132 -7.20 0.12 19.86
N TYR A 133 -6.95 -0.17 21.14
CA TYR A 133 -7.69 0.36 22.27
C TYR A 133 -6.92 1.47 22.98
N GLU A 134 -5.60 1.40 22.95
CA GLU A 134 -4.69 2.40 23.50
C GLU A 134 -3.51 2.65 22.56
N VAL A 135 -2.80 3.76 22.74
CA VAL A 135 -1.68 4.16 21.86
C VAL A 135 -0.56 3.11 21.82
N ALA A 136 -0.34 2.40 22.91
CA ALA A 136 0.65 1.32 22.98
C ALA A 136 0.33 0.15 22.03
N ASP A 137 -0.94 -0.09 21.69
CA ASP A 137 -1.32 -1.15 20.74
C ASP A 137 -0.80 -0.89 19.32
N LEU A 138 -0.48 0.36 18.99
CA LEU A 138 0.13 0.71 17.72
C LEU A 138 1.52 0.06 17.53
N ASP A 139 2.22 -0.24 18.59
CA ASP A 139 3.56 -0.84 18.56
C ASP A 139 3.54 -2.37 18.51
N ARG A 140 2.34 -2.96 18.47
CA ARG A 140 2.15 -4.41 18.30
C ARG A 140 2.56 -4.83 16.89
N GLU A 141 3.34 -5.92 16.81
CA GLU A 141 3.71 -6.53 15.53
C GLU A 141 2.49 -7.06 14.78
N ILE A 142 2.52 -6.93 13.47
CA ILE A 142 1.49 -7.42 12.56
C ILE A 142 2.13 -8.03 11.31
N MET A 143 1.58 -9.16 10.85
CA MET A 143 2.09 -9.87 9.69
C MET A 143 1.18 -9.63 8.47
N PRO A 144 1.74 -9.23 7.31
CA PRO A 144 0.98 -9.14 6.06
C PRO A 144 0.58 -10.53 5.56
N ARG A 145 -0.45 -10.58 4.72
CA ARG A 145 -0.81 -11.82 4.02
C ARG A 145 0.17 -12.20 2.92
N GLY A 146 0.97 -11.24 2.43
CA GLY A 146 1.93 -11.45 1.36
C GLY A 146 1.42 -11.06 -0.03
N VAL A 147 0.28 -10.37 -0.14
CA VAL A 147 -0.30 -9.95 -1.43
C VAL A 147 0.65 -9.00 -2.18
N ARG A 148 1.26 -8.02 -1.49
CA ARG A 148 2.25 -7.11 -2.09
C ARG A 148 3.48 -7.86 -2.57
N ALA A 149 4.03 -8.73 -1.74
CA ALA A 149 5.20 -9.54 -2.10
C ALA A 149 4.92 -10.45 -3.32
N LEU A 150 3.75 -11.07 -3.36
CA LEU A 150 3.31 -11.90 -4.50
C LEU A 150 3.06 -11.07 -5.76
N SER A 151 2.62 -9.82 -5.66
CA SER A 151 2.40 -8.97 -6.82
C SER A 151 3.68 -8.64 -7.60
N LEU A 152 4.84 -8.76 -6.97
CA LEU A 152 6.16 -8.58 -7.58
C LEU A 152 6.67 -9.85 -8.28
N VAL A 153 6.01 -10.99 -8.10
CA VAL A 153 6.39 -12.24 -8.77
C VAL A 153 5.96 -12.18 -10.25
N PRO A 154 6.90 -12.29 -11.21
CA PRO A 154 6.57 -12.19 -12.62
C PRO A 154 5.62 -13.32 -13.06
N HIS A 155 4.74 -13.00 -14.00
CA HIS A 155 3.79 -13.94 -14.60
C HIS A 155 2.79 -14.60 -13.63
N LEU A 156 2.61 -14.05 -12.45
CA LEU A 156 1.62 -14.51 -11.48
C LEU A 156 0.28 -13.79 -11.70
N SER A 157 -0.78 -14.56 -11.98
CA SER A 157 -2.10 -13.98 -12.18
C SER A 157 -2.72 -13.54 -10.84
N TRP A 158 -3.64 -12.58 -10.90
CA TRP A 158 -4.36 -12.15 -9.70
C TRP A 158 -5.11 -13.30 -8.99
N ASN A 159 -5.66 -14.25 -9.75
CA ASN A 159 -6.31 -15.44 -9.17
C ASN A 159 -5.32 -16.33 -8.40
N ALA A 160 -4.11 -16.49 -8.91
CA ALA A 160 -3.05 -17.23 -8.22
C ALA A 160 -2.62 -16.48 -6.93
N ILE A 161 -2.45 -15.16 -6.99
CA ILE A 161 -2.13 -14.35 -5.79
C ILE A 161 -3.19 -14.54 -4.70
N LYS A 162 -4.47 -14.43 -5.07
CA LYS A 162 -5.58 -14.65 -4.12
C LYS A 162 -5.57 -16.05 -3.51
N ALA A 163 -5.36 -17.07 -4.33
CA ALA A 163 -5.35 -18.46 -3.87
C ALA A 163 -4.20 -18.72 -2.90
N VAL A 164 -2.99 -18.25 -3.22
CA VAL A 164 -1.81 -18.40 -2.37
C VAL A 164 -1.95 -17.64 -1.05
N SER A 165 -2.38 -16.37 -1.08
CA SER A 165 -2.55 -15.56 0.13
C SER A 165 -3.71 -16.02 1.02
N ALA A 166 -4.70 -16.69 0.46
CA ALA A 166 -5.75 -17.34 1.24
C ALA A 166 -5.28 -18.63 1.92
N HIS A 167 -4.37 -19.37 1.27
CA HIS A 167 -3.86 -20.64 1.77
C HIS A 167 -2.86 -20.44 2.94
N PHE A 168 -1.86 -19.55 2.76
CA PHE A 168 -0.79 -19.34 3.75
C PHE A 168 -1.11 -18.27 4.80
N THR A 169 -2.13 -17.49 4.63
CA THR A 169 -2.63 -16.44 5.55
C THR A 169 -1.62 -15.39 6.03
N THR A 170 -0.32 -15.69 6.11
CA THR A 170 0.75 -14.73 6.46
C THR A 170 1.98 -14.90 5.58
N LEU A 171 2.70 -13.80 5.34
CA LEU A 171 3.94 -13.80 4.57
C LEU A 171 5.04 -14.69 5.17
N PRO A 172 5.27 -14.73 6.50
CA PRO A 172 6.22 -15.66 7.09
C PRO A 172 5.92 -17.13 6.81
N GLN A 173 4.65 -17.55 6.86
CA GLN A 173 4.24 -18.91 6.50
C GLN A 173 4.53 -19.19 5.02
N LEU A 174 4.21 -18.26 4.13
CA LEU A 174 4.47 -18.38 2.71
C LEU A 174 5.98 -18.48 2.41
N ARG A 175 6.81 -17.68 3.08
CA ARG A 175 8.28 -17.71 2.92
C ARG A 175 8.90 -19.00 3.41
N ALA A 176 8.30 -19.66 4.39
CA ALA A 176 8.74 -20.96 4.91
C ALA A 176 8.27 -22.15 4.06
N ALA A 177 7.33 -21.95 3.13
CA ALA A 177 6.77 -23.01 2.31
C ALA A 177 7.75 -23.49 1.22
N SER A 178 7.74 -24.79 0.96
CA SER A 178 8.45 -25.38 -0.16
C SER A 178 7.69 -25.24 -1.48
N VAL A 179 8.36 -25.50 -2.60
CA VAL A 179 7.70 -25.58 -3.91
C VAL A 179 6.56 -26.61 -3.88
N ALA A 180 6.76 -27.76 -3.23
CA ALA A 180 5.72 -28.78 -3.12
C ALA A 180 4.49 -28.34 -2.35
N ASP A 181 4.66 -27.50 -1.31
CA ASP A 181 3.55 -26.94 -0.54
C ASP A 181 2.71 -25.93 -1.35
N ILE A 182 3.34 -25.22 -2.28
CA ILE A 182 2.69 -24.18 -3.07
C ILE A 182 2.08 -24.74 -4.36
N GLU A 183 2.69 -25.75 -5.00
CA GLU A 183 2.22 -26.28 -6.29
C GLU A 183 0.86 -26.98 -6.22
N VAL A 184 0.46 -27.45 -5.02
CA VAL A 184 -0.85 -28.07 -4.80
C VAL A 184 -2.00 -27.07 -4.77
N ILE A 185 -1.71 -25.78 -4.73
CA ILE A 185 -2.73 -24.73 -4.74
C ILE A 185 -3.30 -24.58 -6.16
N ASP A 186 -4.62 -24.57 -6.24
CA ASP A 186 -5.31 -24.37 -7.51
C ASP A 186 -4.80 -23.12 -8.25
N SER A 187 -4.62 -23.25 -9.55
CA SER A 187 -4.15 -22.18 -10.45
C SER A 187 -2.65 -21.82 -10.34
N VAL A 188 -1.86 -22.48 -9.51
CA VAL A 188 -0.42 -22.19 -9.36
C VAL A 188 0.43 -23.12 -10.23
N GLY A 189 0.44 -24.42 -9.96
CA GLY A 189 1.29 -25.41 -10.64
C GLY A 189 2.79 -25.23 -10.36
N HIS A 190 3.59 -26.22 -10.74
CA HIS A 190 5.01 -26.34 -10.38
C HIS A 190 5.86 -25.11 -10.77
N TYR A 191 5.75 -24.67 -12.03
CA TYR A 191 6.54 -23.55 -12.53
C TYR A 191 6.31 -22.24 -11.76
N ARG A 192 5.03 -21.91 -11.48
CA ARG A 192 4.70 -20.70 -10.71
C ARG A 192 5.09 -20.83 -9.24
N ALA A 193 4.96 -22.04 -8.67
CA ALA A 193 5.42 -22.30 -7.30
C ALA A 193 6.92 -22.07 -7.17
N GLN A 194 7.71 -22.51 -8.13
CA GLN A 194 9.14 -22.27 -8.17
C GLN A 194 9.45 -20.76 -8.28
N LEU A 195 8.78 -20.04 -9.17
CA LEU A 195 8.94 -18.58 -9.29
C LEU A 195 8.61 -17.84 -7.98
N ILE A 196 7.58 -18.26 -7.28
CA ILE A 196 7.19 -17.67 -5.97
C ILE A 196 8.32 -17.87 -4.97
N VAL A 197 8.80 -19.10 -4.78
CA VAL A 197 9.87 -19.41 -3.81
C VAL A 197 11.15 -18.62 -4.12
N GLU A 198 11.59 -18.64 -5.38
CA GLU A 198 12.81 -17.95 -5.81
C GLU A 198 12.69 -16.42 -5.65
N ASN A 199 11.55 -15.85 -6.05
CA ASN A 199 11.34 -14.40 -5.98
C ASN A 199 11.25 -13.90 -4.53
N LEU A 200 10.53 -14.61 -3.65
CA LEU A 200 10.45 -14.24 -2.23
C LEU A 200 11.82 -14.35 -1.53
N ALA A 201 12.63 -15.36 -1.88
CA ALA A 201 14.00 -15.47 -1.38
C ALA A 201 14.87 -14.28 -1.86
N HIS A 202 14.72 -13.89 -3.12
CA HIS A 202 15.43 -12.74 -3.69
C HIS A 202 15.02 -11.42 -2.99
N GLN A 203 13.72 -11.19 -2.77
CA GLN A 203 13.23 -10.02 -2.03
C GLN A 203 13.83 -9.94 -0.62
N ALA A 204 13.87 -11.06 0.09
CA ALA A 204 14.46 -11.12 1.43
C ALA A 204 15.97 -10.84 1.43
N GLN A 205 16.70 -11.33 0.43
CA GLN A 205 18.14 -11.06 0.27
C GLN A 205 18.40 -9.59 -0.05
N ALA A 206 17.62 -8.98 -0.93
CA ALA A 206 17.75 -7.57 -1.28
C ALA A 206 17.60 -6.66 -0.06
N VAL A 207 16.65 -6.95 0.82
CA VAL A 207 16.48 -6.24 2.11
C VAL A 207 17.68 -6.46 3.03
N GLY A 208 18.23 -7.68 3.10
CA GLY A 208 19.40 -7.99 3.91
C GLY A 208 20.68 -7.29 3.44
N ALA A 209 20.83 -7.05 2.14
CA ALA A 209 21.97 -6.37 1.53
C ALA A 209 21.88 -4.83 1.53
N GLY A 210 20.76 -4.25 2.01
CA GLY A 210 20.51 -2.81 1.97
C GLY A 210 20.24 -2.25 0.58
N VAL A 211 20.00 -3.12 -0.41
CA VAL A 211 19.69 -2.77 -1.80
C VAL A 211 18.17 -2.80 -1.94
N VAL A 212 17.51 -1.74 -1.51
CA VAL A 212 16.08 -1.54 -1.80
C VAL A 212 15.99 -0.44 -2.85
N GLY A 213 16.12 -0.83 -4.10
CA GLY A 213 15.84 0.01 -5.26
C GLY A 213 14.87 -0.76 -6.17
N TRP A 214 13.67 -0.23 -6.31
CA TRP A 214 12.65 -0.72 -7.27
C TRP A 214 12.62 0.17 -8.49
#